data_a9124a0597cff52890e07c35a77756ba
#
_entry.id   a9124a0597cff52890e07c35a77756ba
#
_cell.length_a   1.000
_cell.length_b   1.000
_cell.length_c   1.000
_cell.angle_alpha   90.00
_cell.angle_beta   90.00
_cell.angle_gamma   90.00
#
_symmetry.space_group_name_H-M   'P 1'
#
loop_
_entity.id
_entity.type
_entity.pdbx_description
1 polymer ?
#
loop_
_entity_poly.entity_id
_entity_poly.type
_entity_poly.pdbx_seq_one_letter_code
_entity_poly.pdbx_strand_id
1 'polypeptide(L)'
;MTHKERAREVRRILALEPDEVIKQAKGQLVVFDTLDEVYDYLAEEMVNEFEKASKGDKVINFIMPVGPTQPYHLMAEKINYRQISLKNVRFFFMDEYVDDEKDKLIPMSNPLSFRGQIGPLLFNRIRPDLMMPKSQIIFPTPENIKDLPKMIKDLGGIEVCYGGIGIHGHVAFNEPGPGVAKSNPRILEINDFTRTIDSTRHPGVGGNLENFPRRAITMGMKQCIEARKILIMTRNESPFLNWANTIIRISALGKPGDDYPVTHMRHHKNLRIVTDRNTLKKPKFNI
;
A
#
# COMPACT_ATOMS: atom_id res chain seq x y z
N MET A 1 -18.78 1.52 16.80
CA MET A 1 -19.81 2.15 15.91
C MET A 1 -20.71 1.06 15.37
N THR A 2 -22.02 1.23 15.38
CA THR A 2 -22.97 0.27 14.80
C THR A 2 -22.97 0.37 13.28
N HIS A 3 -23.44 -0.66 12.60
CA HIS A 3 -23.59 -0.64 11.13
C HIS A 3 -24.45 0.54 10.64
N LYS A 4 -25.56 0.84 11.33
CA LYS A 4 -26.43 1.98 10.98
C LYS A 4 -25.72 3.33 11.12
N GLU A 5 -24.89 3.50 12.13
CA GLU A 5 -24.11 4.72 12.33
C GLU A 5 -23.04 4.87 11.24
N ARG A 6 -22.34 3.78 10.90
CA ARG A 6 -21.38 3.78 9.81
C ARG A 6 -22.04 4.09 8.46
N ALA A 7 -23.16 3.47 8.16
CA ALA A 7 -23.90 3.74 6.92
C ALA A 7 -24.35 5.23 6.81
N ARG A 8 -24.78 5.84 7.92
CA ARG A 8 -25.09 7.29 7.96
C ARG A 8 -23.86 8.15 7.73
N GLU A 9 -22.73 7.79 8.36
CA GLU A 9 -21.46 8.51 8.18
C GLU A 9 -20.98 8.43 6.73
N VAL A 10 -20.98 7.24 6.14
CA VAL A 10 -20.58 7.02 4.74
C VAL A 10 -21.46 7.84 3.80
N ARG A 11 -22.80 7.79 3.94
CA ARG A 11 -23.70 8.62 3.12
C ARG A 11 -23.36 10.11 3.23
N ARG A 12 -23.13 10.62 4.44
CA ARG A 12 -22.73 12.02 4.65
C ARG A 12 -21.42 12.35 3.93
N ILE A 13 -20.42 11.49 4.04
CA ILE A 13 -19.11 11.68 3.40
C ILE A 13 -19.22 11.65 1.88
N LEU A 14 -20.00 10.72 1.33
CA LEU A 14 -20.21 10.58 -0.11
C LEU A 14 -21.04 11.72 -0.72
N ALA A 15 -21.83 12.41 0.08
CA ALA A 15 -22.60 13.59 -0.35
C ALA A 15 -21.75 14.86 -0.55
N LEU A 16 -20.56 14.92 0.06
CA LEU A 16 -19.69 16.10 -0.03
C LEU A 16 -19.16 16.32 -1.46
N GLU A 17 -19.00 17.58 -1.86
CA GLU A 17 -18.27 17.91 -3.08
C GLU A 17 -16.77 17.69 -2.90
N PRO A 18 -15.99 17.43 -3.97
CA PRO A 18 -14.56 17.16 -3.89
C PRO A 18 -13.76 18.20 -3.08
N ASP A 19 -14.01 19.47 -3.30
CA ASP A 19 -13.30 20.56 -2.61
C ASP A 19 -13.59 20.59 -1.10
N GLU A 20 -14.81 20.20 -0.72
CA GLU A 20 -15.16 20.08 0.69
C GLU A 20 -14.47 18.88 1.36
N VAL A 21 -14.29 17.77 0.64
CA VAL A 21 -13.50 16.62 1.12
C VAL A 21 -12.05 17.05 1.36
N ILE A 22 -11.45 17.76 0.40
CA ILE A 22 -10.06 18.26 0.51
C ILE A 22 -9.93 19.18 1.73
N LYS A 23 -10.85 20.13 1.88
CA LYS A 23 -10.85 21.07 3.00
C LYS A 23 -10.97 20.35 4.36
N GLN A 24 -11.90 19.40 4.49
CA GLN A 24 -12.11 18.66 5.74
C GLN A 24 -10.97 17.69 6.07
N ALA A 25 -10.22 17.22 5.08
CA ALA A 25 -9.04 16.37 5.28
C ALA A 25 -7.82 17.11 5.87
N LYS A 26 -7.88 18.42 6.04
CA LYS A 26 -6.89 19.26 6.74
C LYS A 26 -5.43 19.00 6.30
N GLY A 27 -5.20 18.88 5.01
CA GLY A 27 -3.89 18.68 4.42
C GLY A 27 -3.38 17.22 4.44
N GLN A 28 -4.13 16.26 4.96
CA GLN A 28 -3.78 14.85 4.84
C GLN A 28 -4.07 14.28 3.44
N LEU A 29 -5.02 14.85 2.70
CA LEU A 29 -5.37 14.45 1.35
C LEU A 29 -4.68 15.37 0.33
N VAL A 30 -3.89 14.77 -0.56
CA VAL A 30 -3.21 15.42 -1.68
C VAL A 30 -3.86 14.94 -2.97
N VAL A 31 -4.31 15.87 -3.81
CA VAL A 31 -5.07 15.57 -5.03
C VAL A 31 -4.39 16.22 -6.22
N PHE A 32 -4.09 15.43 -7.23
CA PHE A 32 -3.52 15.85 -8.50
C PHE A 32 -4.58 15.85 -9.60
N ASP A 33 -4.31 16.49 -10.71
CA ASP A 33 -5.24 16.52 -11.84
C ASP A 33 -5.28 15.17 -12.56
N THR A 34 -4.14 14.48 -12.66
CA THR A 34 -3.97 13.22 -13.38
C THR A 34 -3.32 12.13 -12.52
N LEU A 35 -3.47 10.86 -12.94
CA LEU A 35 -2.77 9.74 -12.32
C LEU A 35 -1.26 9.76 -12.57
N ASP A 36 -0.83 10.28 -13.71
CA ASP A 36 0.61 10.40 -14.02
C ASP A 36 1.31 11.33 -13.04
N GLU A 37 0.66 12.44 -12.68
CA GLU A 37 1.17 13.34 -11.63
C GLU A 37 1.20 12.66 -10.25
N VAL A 38 0.21 11.82 -9.93
CA VAL A 38 0.22 11.01 -8.70
C VAL A 38 1.42 10.07 -8.68
N TYR A 39 1.69 9.38 -9.78
CA TYR A 39 2.80 8.43 -9.85
C TYR A 39 4.16 9.12 -9.81
N ASP A 40 4.31 10.26 -10.50
CA ASP A 40 5.54 11.05 -10.43
C ASP A 40 5.78 11.59 -9.02
N TYR A 41 4.74 12.12 -8.38
CA TYR A 41 4.83 12.59 -6.99
C TYR A 41 5.24 11.46 -6.03
N LEU A 42 4.64 10.26 -6.15
CA LEU A 42 5.01 9.12 -5.31
C LEU A 42 6.46 8.68 -5.53
N ALA A 43 6.88 8.60 -6.80
CA ALA A 43 8.26 8.27 -7.14
C ALA A 43 9.24 9.32 -6.59
N GLU A 44 8.90 10.60 -6.71
CA GLU A 44 9.71 11.72 -6.20
C GLU A 44 9.85 11.68 -4.66
N GLU A 45 8.75 11.46 -3.94
CA GLU A 45 8.74 11.33 -2.48
C GLU A 45 9.60 10.16 -2.01
N MET A 46 9.48 8.98 -2.68
CA MET A 46 10.30 7.81 -2.37
C MET A 46 11.79 8.10 -2.61
N VAL A 47 12.12 8.65 -3.77
CA VAL A 47 13.51 8.96 -4.16
C VAL A 47 14.13 9.99 -3.24
N ASN A 48 13.41 11.03 -2.85
CA ASN A 48 13.89 12.04 -1.91
C ASN A 48 14.21 11.45 -0.52
N GLU A 49 13.40 10.50 -0.04
CA GLU A 49 13.72 9.82 1.24
C GLU A 49 14.94 8.89 1.10
N PHE A 50 15.09 8.21 -0.05
CA PHE A 50 16.28 7.39 -0.32
C PHE A 50 17.55 8.24 -0.49
N GLU A 51 17.43 9.40 -1.12
CA GLU A 51 18.54 10.35 -1.23
C GLU A 51 18.99 10.86 0.15
N LYS A 52 18.05 11.16 1.06
CA LYS A 52 18.38 11.49 2.45
C LYS A 52 19.10 10.34 3.13
N ALA A 53 18.60 9.09 2.98
CA ALA A 53 19.24 7.92 3.55
C ALA A 53 20.65 7.70 3.00
N SER A 54 20.86 7.95 1.71
CA SER A 54 22.17 7.78 1.05
C SER A 54 23.27 8.69 1.60
N LYS A 55 22.89 9.84 2.15
CA LYS A 55 23.80 10.86 2.73
C LYS A 55 24.16 10.57 4.19
N GLY A 56 23.47 9.62 4.84
CA GLY A 56 23.70 9.23 6.22
C GLY A 56 24.60 8.01 6.35
N ASP A 57 24.92 7.67 7.60
CA ASP A 57 25.78 6.52 7.94
C ASP A 57 24.98 5.29 8.39
N LYS A 58 23.66 5.42 8.51
CA LYS A 58 22.77 4.36 9.01
C LYS A 58 21.85 3.86 7.92
N VAL A 59 21.57 2.57 7.95
CA VAL A 59 20.55 1.97 7.09
C VAL A 59 19.16 2.39 7.57
N ILE A 60 18.38 2.97 6.68
CA ILE A 60 17.02 3.43 6.92
C ILE A 60 16.00 2.43 6.35
N ASN A 61 14.97 2.12 7.11
CA ASN A 61 14.00 1.08 6.79
C ASN A 61 12.70 1.69 6.26
N PHE A 62 12.20 1.09 5.18
CA PHE A 62 10.96 1.48 4.52
C PHE A 62 10.05 0.27 4.37
N ILE A 63 8.75 0.44 4.60
CA ILE A 63 7.74 -0.54 4.17
C ILE A 63 7.34 -0.18 2.73
N MET A 64 7.41 -1.17 1.83
CA MET A 64 7.16 -1.01 0.40
C MET A 64 6.05 -1.94 -0.08
N PRO A 65 5.06 -1.46 -0.83
CA PRO A 65 4.11 -2.32 -1.54
C PRO A 65 4.77 -2.87 -2.81
N VAL A 66 4.19 -3.87 -3.45
CA VAL A 66 4.48 -4.17 -4.87
C VAL A 66 3.46 -3.48 -5.77
N GLY A 67 2.21 -3.43 -5.40
CA GLY A 67 1.19 -2.61 -6.06
C GLY A 67 0.89 -1.32 -5.26
N PRO A 68 0.71 -0.18 -5.91
CA PRO A 68 0.69 0.11 -7.35
C PRO A 68 2.08 0.06 -8.00
N THR A 69 2.14 -0.46 -9.22
CA THR A 69 3.41 -0.73 -9.92
C THR A 69 3.96 0.47 -10.69
N GLN A 70 3.10 1.40 -11.07
CA GLN A 70 3.43 2.51 -11.97
C GLN A 70 4.55 3.44 -11.46
N PRO A 71 4.68 3.76 -10.17
CA PRO A 71 5.76 4.61 -9.69
C PRO A 71 7.16 4.00 -9.84
N TYR A 72 7.30 2.67 -9.95
CA TYR A 72 8.60 1.99 -9.86
C TYR A 72 9.56 2.31 -11.01
N HIS A 73 9.08 2.40 -12.24
CA HIS A 73 9.95 2.76 -13.36
C HIS A 73 10.45 4.21 -13.24
N LEU A 74 9.57 5.15 -12.85
CA LEU A 74 9.94 6.54 -12.59
C LEU A 74 10.95 6.65 -11.45
N MET A 75 10.74 5.86 -10.39
CA MET A 75 11.67 5.79 -9.27
C MET A 75 13.06 5.29 -9.70
N ALA A 76 13.13 4.22 -10.51
CA ALA A 76 14.39 3.70 -11.02
C ALA A 76 15.13 4.73 -11.91
N GLU A 77 14.42 5.41 -12.79
CA GLU A 77 14.96 6.48 -13.62
C GLU A 77 15.54 7.62 -12.80
N LYS A 78 14.79 8.10 -11.79
CA LYS A 78 15.24 9.18 -10.90
C LYS A 78 16.45 8.76 -10.06
N ILE A 79 16.50 7.53 -9.53
CA ILE A 79 17.64 6.98 -8.80
C ILE A 79 18.89 6.97 -9.68
N ASN A 80 18.76 6.45 -10.89
CA ASN A 80 19.88 6.39 -11.86
C ASN A 80 20.36 7.77 -12.27
N TYR A 81 19.44 8.67 -12.60
CA TYR A 81 19.75 10.03 -13.02
C TYR A 81 20.48 10.83 -11.92
N ARG A 82 19.97 10.74 -10.68
CA ARG A 82 20.56 11.43 -9.52
C ARG A 82 21.74 10.69 -8.89
N GLN A 83 22.06 9.49 -9.40
CA GLN A 83 23.14 8.63 -8.88
C GLN A 83 23.01 8.32 -7.38
N ILE A 84 21.80 8.02 -6.93
CA ILE A 84 21.51 7.77 -5.51
C ILE A 84 21.90 6.34 -5.15
N SER A 85 22.87 6.20 -4.25
CA SER A 85 23.26 4.89 -3.71
C SER A 85 22.22 4.38 -2.71
N LEU A 86 21.66 3.19 -2.96
CA LEU A 86 20.71 2.55 -2.06
C LEU A 86 21.38 1.71 -0.96
N LYS A 87 22.72 1.77 -0.79
CA LYS A 87 23.43 0.97 0.22
C LYS A 87 22.91 1.16 1.65
N ASN A 88 22.35 2.33 1.96
CA ASN A 88 21.79 2.69 3.26
C ASN A 88 20.25 2.63 3.28
N VAL A 89 19.62 1.93 2.31
CA VAL A 89 18.18 1.77 2.19
C VAL A 89 17.82 0.30 2.40
N ARG A 90 16.84 0.02 3.26
CA ARG A 90 16.29 -1.33 3.45
C ARG A 90 14.79 -1.34 3.20
N PHE A 91 14.34 -2.30 2.40
CA PHE A 91 12.94 -2.52 2.10
C PHE A 91 12.39 -3.70 2.87
N PHE A 92 11.29 -3.46 3.59
CA PHE A 92 10.37 -4.48 4.08
C PHE A 92 9.16 -4.46 3.17
N PHE A 93 9.00 -5.50 2.35
CA PHE A 93 7.81 -5.60 1.51
C PHE A 93 6.58 -5.97 2.33
N MET A 94 5.41 -5.49 1.88
CA MET A 94 4.17 -5.62 2.64
C MET A 94 3.66 -7.04 2.70
N ASP A 95 3.76 -7.77 1.60
CA ASP A 95 3.00 -9.01 1.44
C ASP A 95 3.53 -9.90 0.30
N GLU A 96 3.00 -11.13 0.27
CA GLU A 96 3.14 -12.08 -0.79
C GLU A 96 1.99 -13.11 -0.70
N TYR A 97 1.66 -13.76 -1.82
CA TYR A 97 0.71 -14.86 -1.81
C TYR A 97 1.35 -16.14 -1.25
N VAL A 98 0.51 -16.93 -0.57
CA VAL A 98 0.86 -18.23 0.01
C VAL A 98 0.13 -19.32 -0.75
N ASP A 99 0.80 -20.45 -0.97
CA ASP A 99 0.19 -21.66 -1.53
C ASP A 99 -1.01 -22.09 -0.66
N ASP A 100 -2.12 -22.41 -1.29
CA ASP A 100 -3.37 -22.70 -0.56
C ASP A 100 -3.31 -23.99 0.27
N GLU A 101 -2.44 -24.94 -0.13
CA GLU A 101 -2.30 -26.25 0.52
C GLU A 101 -1.08 -26.32 1.47
N LYS A 102 -0.09 -25.46 1.28
CA LYS A 102 1.19 -25.49 1.98
C LYS A 102 1.50 -24.14 2.59
N ASP A 103 2.10 -24.10 3.76
CA ASP A 103 2.62 -22.88 4.36
C ASP A 103 3.94 -22.45 3.67
N LYS A 104 3.88 -22.22 2.37
CA LYS A 104 4.99 -21.78 1.52
C LYS A 104 4.51 -20.64 0.61
N LEU A 105 5.42 -19.75 0.29
CA LEU A 105 5.12 -18.70 -0.68
C LEU A 105 4.94 -19.32 -2.06
N ILE A 106 4.06 -18.75 -2.88
CA ILE A 106 3.95 -19.17 -4.29
C ILE A 106 5.30 -19.00 -5.02
N PRO A 107 5.61 -19.81 -6.04
CA PRO A 107 6.86 -19.68 -6.77
C PRO A 107 7.04 -18.29 -7.40
N MET A 108 8.26 -17.78 -7.42
CA MET A 108 8.57 -16.49 -8.09
C MET A 108 8.26 -16.50 -9.59
N SER A 109 8.20 -17.67 -10.21
CA SER A 109 7.77 -17.85 -11.62
C SER A 109 6.26 -17.69 -11.81
N ASN A 110 5.46 -17.72 -10.75
CA ASN A 110 4.04 -17.44 -10.83
C ASN A 110 3.84 -15.96 -11.15
N PRO A 111 3.04 -15.61 -12.20
CA PRO A 111 2.80 -14.21 -12.57
C PRO A 111 2.21 -13.34 -11.45
N LEU A 112 1.54 -13.94 -10.47
CA LEU A 112 0.98 -13.23 -9.31
C LEU A 112 2.02 -12.96 -8.21
N SER A 113 3.18 -13.63 -8.21
CA SER A 113 4.18 -13.45 -7.15
C SER A 113 4.74 -12.03 -7.12
N PHE A 114 4.58 -11.35 -6.01
CA PHE A 114 5.14 -10.01 -5.80
C PHE A 114 6.67 -10.02 -5.80
N ARG A 115 7.29 -11.07 -5.26
CA ARG A 115 8.75 -11.28 -5.32
C ARG A 115 9.23 -11.46 -6.77
N GLY A 116 8.43 -12.14 -7.59
CA GLY A 116 8.73 -12.32 -9.01
C GLY A 116 8.60 -11.04 -9.82
N GLN A 117 7.60 -10.22 -9.49
CA GLN A 117 7.29 -8.98 -10.21
C GLN A 117 8.27 -7.84 -9.91
N ILE A 118 8.74 -7.69 -8.66
CA ILE A 118 9.50 -6.50 -8.26
C ILE A 118 10.87 -6.40 -8.95
N GLY A 119 11.46 -7.52 -9.35
CA GLY A 119 12.71 -7.56 -10.11
C GLY A 119 12.60 -6.73 -11.40
N PRO A 120 11.76 -7.15 -12.37
CA PRO A 120 11.53 -6.42 -13.62
C PRO A 120 10.94 -5.02 -13.43
N LEU A 121 10.12 -4.81 -12.42
CA LEU A 121 9.50 -3.51 -12.15
C LEU A 121 10.49 -2.46 -11.65
N LEU A 122 11.45 -2.86 -10.80
CA LEU A 122 12.34 -1.94 -10.11
C LEU A 122 13.80 -2.35 -10.18
N PHE A 123 14.18 -3.49 -9.56
CA PHE A 123 15.59 -3.78 -9.26
C PHE A 123 16.45 -3.95 -10.51
N ASN A 124 15.92 -4.58 -11.57
CA ASN A 124 16.65 -4.77 -12.83
C ASN A 124 16.80 -3.48 -13.65
N ARG A 125 16.14 -2.40 -13.25
CA ARG A 125 16.20 -1.08 -13.90
C ARG A 125 17.20 -0.14 -13.22
N ILE A 126 17.59 -0.45 -11.99
CA ILE A 126 18.58 0.34 -11.24
C ILE A 126 19.98 -0.14 -11.62
N ARG A 127 20.88 0.80 -11.82
CA ARG A 127 22.31 0.49 -12.07
C ARG A 127 22.87 -0.36 -10.93
N PRO A 128 23.66 -1.41 -11.25
CA PRO A 128 24.19 -2.33 -10.23
C PRO A 128 25.05 -1.67 -9.15
N ASP A 129 25.77 -0.61 -9.49
CA ASP A 129 26.63 0.15 -8.56
C ASP A 129 25.83 1.00 -7.56
N LEU A 130 24.54 1.26 -7.83
CA LEU A 130 23.65 2.00 -6.94
C LEU A 130 22.77 1.09 -6.08
N MET A 131 22.75 -0.21 -6.35
CA MET A 131 21.87 -1.16 -5.66
C MET A 131 22.22 -1.37 -4.17
N MET A 132 21.17 -1.65 -3.40
CA MET A 132 21.30 -2.14 -2.03
C MET A 132 21.80 -3.58 -1.98
N PRO A 133 22.45 -4.01 -0.88
CA PRO A 133 22.72 -5.43 -0.63
C PRO A 133 21.44 -6.25 -0.62
N LYS A 134 21.46 -7.47 -1.16
CA LYS A 134 20.29 -8.39 -1.18
C LYS A 134 19.70 -8.63 0.21
N SER A 135 20.53 -8.64 1.27
CA SER A 135 20.08 -8.77 2.66
C SER A 135 19.21 -7.62 3.17
N GLN A 136 19.15 -6.51 2.43
CA GLN A 136 18.28 -5.37 2.73
C GLN A 136 16.94 -5.41 2.00
N ILE A 137 16.68 -6.45 1.19
CA ILE A 137 15.41 -6.70 0.50
C ILE A 137 14.69 -7.81 1.27
N ILE A 138 13.72 -7.44 2.10
CA ILE A 138 13.06 -8.35 3.04
C ILE A 138 11.59 -8.48 2.66
N PHE A 139 11.19 -9.71 2.28
CA PHE A 139 9.78 -10.08 2.15
C PHE A 139 9.33 -10.83 3.41
N PRO A 140 8.05 -10.71 3.80
CA PRO A 140 7.51 -11.60 4.81
C PRO A 140 7.49 -13.04 4.27
N THR A 141 7.96 -13.98 5.08
CA THR A 141 7.95 -15.41 4.78
C THR A 141 7.43 -16.18 5.99
N PRO A 142 6.93 -17.42 5.82
CA PRO A 142 6.52 -18.25 6.95
C PRO A 142 7.63 -18.42 8.02
N GLU A 143 8.89 -18.40 7.59
CA GLU A 143 10.06 -18.57 8.46
C GLU A 143 10.36 -17.32 9.29
N ASN A 144 10.21 -16.11 8.71
CA ASN A 144 10.59 -14.86 9.39
C ASN A 144 9.44 -14.07 10.01
N ILE A 145 8.20 -14.42 9.72
CA ILE A 145 7.03 -13.59 10.02
C ILE A 145 6.88 -13.27 11.52
N LYS A 146 7.24 -14.20 12.39
CA LYS A 146 7.15 -14.02 13.85
C LYS A 146 8.23 -13.07 14.36
N ASP A 147 9.36 -12.99 13.66
CA ASP A 147 10.53 -12.19 14.05
C ASP A 147 10.50 -10.78 13.47
N LEU A 148 9.72 -10.55 12.39
CA LEU A 148 9.64 -9.24 11.73
C LEU A 148 9.36 -8.07 12.68
N PRO A 149 8.42 -8.14 13.64
CA PRO A 149 8.18 -7.03 14.56
C PRO A 149 9.40 -6.69 15.42
N LYS A 150 10.10 -7.71 15.92
CA LYS A 150 11.33 -7.53 16.70
C LYS A 150 12.45 -7.02 15.82
N MET A 151 12.63 -7.59 14.63
CA MET A 151 13.63 -7.16 13.65
C MET A 151 13.48 -5.67 13.31
N ILE A 152 12.26 -5.23 12.97
CA ILE A 152 11.94 -3.83 12.65
C ILE A 152 12.32 -2.93 13.84
N LYS A 153 11.94 -3.32 15.06
CA LYS A 153 12.24 -2.55 16.26
C LYS A 153 13.74 -2.43 16.52
N ASP A 154 14.47 -3.55 16.46
CA ASP A 154 15.91 -3.62 16.71
C ASP A 154 16.71 -2.82 15.66
N LEU A 155 16.19 -2.73 14.44
CA LEU A 155 16.75 -1.94 13.34
C LEU A 155 16.34 -0.45 13.35
N GLY A 156 15.68 0.01 14.42
CA GLY A 156 15.35 1.42 14.62
C GLY A 156 13.96 1.84 14.11
N GLY A 157 13.09 0.90 13.75
CA GLY A 157 11.73 1.16 13.28
C GLY A 157 11.65 1.48 11.78
N ILE A 158 10.49 1.91 11.33
CA ILE A 158 10.19 2.25 9.92
C ILE A 158 10.17 3.77 9.75
N GLU A 159 10.91 4.27 8.77
CA GLU A 159 10.91 5.70 8.43
C GLU A 159 9.63 6.07 7.68
N VAL A 160 9.34 5.38 6.57
CA VAL A 160 8.11 5.61 5.79
C VAL A 160 7.45 4.29 5.47
N CYS A 161 6.13 4.25 5.67
CA CYS A 161 5.27 3.20 5.14
C CYS A 161 4.61 3.72 3.86
N TYR A 162 4.98 3.15 2.72
CA TYR A 162 4.31 3.35 1.44
C TYR A 162 3.29 2.25 1.21
N GLY A 163 2.15 2.57 0.57
CA GLY A 163 1.15 1.54 0.32
C GLY A 163 0.00 1.96 -0.59
N GLY A 164 -0.76 0.95 -1.03
CA GLY A 164 -2.06 1.11 -1.67
C GLY A 164 -3.19 0.96 -0.65
N ILE A 165 -4.35 1.53 -0.97
CA ILE A 165 -5.60 1.34 -0.23
C ILE A 165 -6.53 0.50 -1.10
N GLY A 166 -6.93 -0.67 -0.62
CA GLY A 166 -7.80 -1.57 -1.37
C GLY A 166 -9.29 -1.28 -1.19
N ILE A 167 -10.13 -2.11 -1.81
CA ILE A 167 -11.57 -1.87 -2.03
C ILE A 167 -12.39 -1.57 -0.76
N HIS A 168 -12.05 -2.14 0.35
CA HIS A 168 -12.70 -1.87 1.65
C HIS A 168 -11.75 -1.26 2.68
N GLY A 169 -10.77 -0.49 2.20
CA GLY A 169 -9.86 0.26 3.05
C GLY A 169 -8.76 -0.58 3.70
N HIS A 170 -8.47 -1.76 3.20
CA HIS A 170 -7.30 -2.53 3.64
C HIS A 170 -6.00 -1.86 3.16
N VAL A 171 -4.94 -2.03 3.93
CA VAL A 171 -3.56 -1.67 3.58
C VAL A 171 -2.72 -2.94 3.72
N ALA A 172 -1.93 -3.29 2.72
CA ALA A 172 -1.44 -4.66 2.53
C ALA A 172 -2.64 -5.62 2.50
N PHE A 173 -2.55 -6.84 3.06
CA PHE A 173 -3.74 -7.69 3.27
C PHE A 173 -4.35 -7.55 4.67
N ASN A 174 -4.25 -6.37 5.30
CA ASN A 174 -4.92 -6.10 6.57
C ASN A 174 -6.39 -5.76 6.32
N GLU A 175 -7.18 -6.81 6.10
CA GLU A 175 -8.59 -6.75 5.77
C GLU A 175 -9.47 -6.36 6.96
N PRO A 176 -10.73 -5.88 6.73
CA PRO A 176 -11.66 -5.59 7.79
C PRO A 176 -11.83 -6.77 8.77
N GLY A 177 -11.71 -6.50 10.05
CA GLY A 177 -11.86 -7.52 11.08
C GLY A 177 -11.47 -7.01 12.47
N PRO A 178 -11.99 -7.64 13.53
CA PRO A 178 -11.78 -7.19 14.90
C PRO A 178 -10.30 -7.05 15.27
N GLY A 179 -9.91 -5.86 15.75
CA GLY A 179 -8.56 -5.60 16.24
C GLY A 179 -7.51 -5.42 15.14
N VAL A 180 -7.90 -5.24 13.88
CA VAL A 180 -6.97 -5.15 12.74
C VAL A 180 -5.88 -4.09 12.95
N ALA A 181 -6.18 -2.95 13.56
CA ALA A 181 -5.20 -1.90 13.83
C ALA A 181 -4.00 -2.35 14.68
N LYS A 182 -4.17 -3.38 15.50
CA LYS A 182 -3.15 -3.94 16.39
C LYS A 182 -2.52 -5.23 15.86
N SER A 183 -2.89 -5.65 14.64
CA SER A 183 -2.41 -6.88 14.06
C SER A 183 -0.91 -6.86 13.80
N ASN A 184 -0.23 -7.95 14.13
CA ASN A 184 1.13 -8.24 13.75
C ASN A 184 1.19 -8.93 12.36
N PRO A 185 2.37 -9.06 11.76
CA PRO A 185 2.55 -9.85 10.55
C PRO A 185 2.00 -11.27 10.73
N ARG A 186 1.31 -11.79 9.69
CA ARG A 186 0.62 -13.09 9.77
C ARG A 186 0.31 -13.65 8.38
N ILE A 187 0.08 -14.95 8.33
CA ILE A 187 -0.64 -15.60 7.23
C ILE A 187 -2.14 -15.48 7.50
N LEU A 188 -2.91 -15.23 6.46
CA LEU A 188 -4.35 -15.08 6.53
C LEU A 188 -5.04 -15.59 5.27
N GLU A 189 -6.34 -15.83 5.37
CA GLU A 189 -7.22 -16.00 4.22
C GLU A 189 -7.63 -14.65 3.68
N ILE A 190 -7.52 -14.47 2.35
CA ILE A 190 -7.89 -13.23 1.66
C ILE A 190 -9.40 -13.20 1.51
N ASN A 191 -9.99 -12.07 1.84
CA ASN A 191 -11.42 -11.81 1.69
C ASN A 191 -11.85 -11.95 0.22
N ASP A 192 -13.04 -12.52 -0.01
CA ASP A 192 -13.56 -12.73 -1.37
C ASP A 192 -13.76 -11.44 -2.17
N PHE A 193 -14.04 -10.31 -1.51
CA PHE A 193 -14.08 -9.01 -2.20
C PHE A 193 -12.72 -8.61 -2.77
N THR A 194 -11.65 -8.76 -1.99
CA THR A 194 -10.29 -8.50 -2.44
C THR A 194 -9.90 -9.45 -3.56
N ARG A 195 -10.15 -10.75 -3.40
CA ARG A 195 -9.87 -11.76 -4.42
C ARG A 195 -10.62 -11.47 -5.72
N THR A 196 -11.90 -11.11 -5.63
CA THR A 196 -12.72 -10.76 -6.79
C THR A 196 -12.15 -9.56 -7.54
N ILE A 197 -11.81 -8.47 -6.84
CA ILE A 197 -11.22 -7.29 -7.46
C ILE A 197 -9.87 -7.62 -8.07
N ASP A 198 -9.00 -8.31 -7.34
CA ASP A 198 -7.65 -8.64 -7.80
C ASP A 198 -7.66 -9.57 -9.01
N SER A 199 -8.52 -10.61 -9.01
CA SER A 199 -8.67 -11.52 -10.16
C SER A 199 -9.26 -10.82 -11.40
N THR A 200 -10.11 -9.82 -11.20
CA THR A 200 -10.76 -9.09 -12.30
C THR A 200 -9.81 -8.04 -12.91
N ARG A 201 -9.05 -7.35 -12.09
CA ARG A 201 -8.15 -6.28 -12.56
C ARG A 201 -6.82 -6.76 -13.11
N HIS A 202 -6.40 -8.00 -12.78
CA HIS A 202 -5.15 -8.55 -13.28
C HIS A 202 -5.32 -9.08 -14.71
N PRO A 203 -4.65 -8.48 -15.74
CA PRO A 203 -4.93 -8.80 -17.15
C PRO A 203 -4.75 -10.28 -17.50
N GLY A 204 -3.81 -10.98 -16.86
CA GLY A 204 -3.53 -12.38 -17.14
C GLY A 204 -4.43 -13.38 -16.41
N VAL A 205 -5.26 -12.91 -15.46
CA VAL A 205 -6.15 -13.76 -14.65
C VAL A 205 -7.57 -13.81 -15.23
N GLY A 206 -8.06 -12.69 -15.78
CA GLY A 206 -9.36 -12.64 -16.47
C GLY A 206 -10.53 -13.01 -15.58
N GLY A 207 -10.49 -12.70 -14.29
CA GLY A 207 -11.58 -12.99 -13.35
C GLY A 207 -11.65 -14.46 -12.88
N ASN A 208 -10.62 -15.27 -13.12
CA ASN A 208 -10.55 -16.66 -12.64
C ASN A 208 -10.39 -16.70 -11.12
N LEU A 209 -11.48 -16.49 -10.40
CA LEU A 209 -11.51 -16.46 -8.94
C LEU A 209 -11.20 -17.82 -8.32
N GLU A 210 -11.59 -18.92 -8.96
CA GLU A 210 -11.44 -20.27 -8.40
C GLU A 210 -9.95 -20.63 -8.22
N ASN A 211 -9.11 -20.29 -9.20
CA ASN A 211 -7.68 -20.56 -9.14
C ASN A 211 -6.84 -19.35 -8.64
N PHE A 212 -7.50 -18.28 -8.19
CA PHE A 212 -6.82 -17.17 -7.57
C PHE A 212 -6.41 -17.53 -6.13
N PRO A 213 -5.20 -17.19 -5.66
CA PRO A 213 -4.75 -17.53 -4.32
C PRO A 213 -5.76 -17.13 -3.24
N ARG A 214 -6.00 -18.03 -2.29
CA ARG A 214 -6.91 -17.81 -1.15
C ARG A 214 -6.17 -17.29 0.07
N ARG A 215 -4.86 -17.45 0.10
CA ARG A 215 -4.02 -17.13 1.27
C ARG A 215 -2.93 -16.14 0.91
N ALA A 216 -2.62 -15.29 1.87
CA ALA A 216 -1.50 -14.36 1.78
C ALA A 216 -0.75 -14.29 3.11
N ILE A 217 0.50 -13.83 3.04
CA ILE A 217 1.30 -13.43 4.18
C ILE A 217 1.46 -11.91 4.11
N THR A 218 1.24 -11.22 5.22
CA THR A 218 1.18 -9.76 5.23
C THR A 218 1.91 -9.14 6.41
N MET A 219 2.50 -7.98 6.18
CA MET A 219 2.94 -7.07 7.24
C MET A 219 1.73 -6.65 8.07
N GLY A 220 1.90 -6.56 9.39
CA GLY A 220 0.81 -6.17 10.27
C GLY A 220 0.43 -4.69 10.13
N MET A 221 -0.86 -4.37 10.33
CA MET A 221 -1.33 -2.99 10.33
C MET A 221 -0.63 -2.15 11.40
N LYS A 222 -0.28 -2.78 12.53
CA LYS A 222 0.49 -2.13 13.60
C LYS A 222 1.81 -1.57 13.08
N GLN A 223 2.61 -2.34 12.35
CA GLN A 223 3.90 -1.89 11.81
C GLN A 223 3.74 -0.77 10.79
N CYS A 224 2.66 -0.80 10.00
CA CYS A 224 2.34 0.28 9.06
C CYS A 224 1.99 1.59 9.79
N ILE A 225 1.19 1.50 10.87
CA ILE A 225 0.77 2.68 11.67
C ILE A 225 1.95 3.24 12.49
N GLU A 226 2.86 2.39 12.97
CA GLU A 226 4.02 2.81 13.78
C GLU A 226 5.17 3.43 12.97
N ALA A 227 5.09 3.48 11.65
CA ALA A 227 6.05 4.20 10.80
C ALA A 227 6.07 5.71 11.14
N ARG A 228 7.22 6.39 10.97
CA ARG A 228 7.33 7.83 11.26
C ARG A 228 6.55 8.70 10.28
N LYS A 229 6.39 8.22 9.04
CA LYS A 229 5.59 8.84 7.97
C LYS A 229 4.78 7.75 7.26
N ILE A 230 3.57 8.08 6.84
CA ILE A 230 2.72 7.20 6.05
C ILE A 230 2.36 7.93 4.75
N LEU A 231 2.64 7.30 3.62
CA LEU A 231 2.28 7.80 2.29
C LEU A 231 1.56 6.68 1.54
N ILE A 232 0.26 6.81 1.40
CA ILE A 232 -0.61 5.80 0.80
C ILE A 232 -1.46 6.41 -0.30
N MET A 233 -1.88 5.57 -1.25
CA MET A 233 -2.68 6.02 -2.37
C MET A 233 -3.81 5.07 -2.71
N THR A 234 -4.83 5.58 -3.38
CA THR A 234 -5.82 4.78 -4.11
C THR A 234 -6.23 5.50 -5.39
N ARG A 235 -6.71 4.73 -6.36
CA ARG A 235 -7.11 5.24 -7.67
C ARG A 235 -8.20 4.38 -8.29
N ASN A 236 -8.97 4.97 -9.18
CA ASN A 236 -9.76 4.23 -10.14
C ASN A 236 -8.83 3.63 -11.21
N GLU A 237 -8.96 2.36 -11.50
CA GLU A 237 -8.10 1.65 -12.46
C GLU A 237 -8.68 1.63 -13.85
N SER A 238 -10.00 1.79 -13.96
CA SER A 238 -10.69 1.92 -15.24
C SER A 238 -11.98 2.72 -15.07
N PRO A 239 -12.59 3.23 -16.14
CA PRO A 239 -13.88 3.92 -16.08
C PRO A 239 -15.03 3.05 -15.50
N PHE A 240 -14.86 1.73 -15.49
CA PHE A 240 -15.87 0.77 -15.03
C PHE A 240 -15.62 0.25 -13.60
N LEU A 241 -14.39 0.42 -13.08
CA LEU A 241 -13.99 0.02 -11.73
C LEU A 241 -13.70 1.26 -10.88
N ASN A 242 -14.76 1.90 -10.42
CA ASN A 242 -14.71 3.18 -9.71
C ASN A 242 -14.96 3.08 -8.21
N TRP A 243 -14.73 1.93 -7.61
CA TRP A 243 -14.88 1.69 -6.18
C TRP A 243 -14.01 2.64 -5.33
N ALA A 244 -12.89 3.09 -5.88
CA ALA A 244 -11.98 4.00 -5.19
C ALA A 244 -12.58 5.38 -4.91
N ASN A 245 -13.63 5.80 -5.64
CA ASN A 245 -14.37 7.03 -5.32
C ASN A 245 -14.95 7.01 -3.89
N THR A 246 -15.42 5.86 -3.46
CA THR A 246 -15.94 5.69 -2.09
C THR A 246 -14.81 5.59 -1.09
N ILE A 247 -13.83 4.74 -1.36
CA ILE A 247 -12.76 4.45 -0.41
C ILE A 247 -11.87 5.66 -0.14
N ILE A 248 -11.52 6.46 -1.15
CA ILE A 248 -10.71 7.67 -0.93
C ILE A 248 -11.37 8.64 0.06
N ARG A 249 -12.66 8.81 -0.04
CA ARG A 249 -13.45 9.70 0.83
C ARG A 249 -13.54 9.17 2.26
N ILE A 250 -13.77 7.86 2.41
CA ILE A 250 -13.77 7.19 3.73
C ILE A 250 -12.38 7.26 4.35
N SER A 251 -11.32 7.01 3.57
CA SER A 251 -9.94 7.09 4.04
C SER A 251 -9.58 8.48 4.55
N ALA A 252 -10.05 9.53 3.87
CA ALA A 252 -9.79 10.91 4.23
C ALA A 252 -10.62 11.42 5.43
N LEU A 253 -11.89 10.98 5.58
CA LEU A 253 -12.84 11.59 6.49
C LEU A 253 -13.52 10.63 7.48
N GLY A 254 -13.48 9.30 7.22
CA GLY A 254 -14.15 8.30 8.05
C GLY A 254 -13.59 8.24 9.47
N LYS A 255 -14.42 8.00 10.46
CA LYS A 255 -13.98 7.72 11.82
C LYS A 255 -13.21 6.40 11.88
N PRO A 256 -12.17 6.27 12.71
CA PRO A 256 -11.47 5.01 12.89
C PRO A 256 -12.41 3.84 13.19
N GLY A 257 -12.22 2.74 12.49
CA GLY A 257 -13.01 1.52 12.68
C GLY A 257 -12.43 0.35 11.90
N ASP A 258 -12.62 -0.84 12.46
CA ASP A 258 -12.09 -2.09 11.92
C ASP A 258 -12.78 -2.54 10.61
N ASP A 259 -13.91 -1.92 10.28
CA ASP A 259 -14.64 -2.10 9.02
C ASP A 259 -14.01 -1.38 7.83
N TYR A 260 -13.13 -0.41 8.09
CA TYR A 260 -12.29 0.27 7.11
C TYR A 260 -10.89 0.51 7.72
N PRO A 261 -9.99 -0.48 7.67
CA PRO A 261 -8.71 -0.46 8.39
C PRO A 261 -7.87 0.80 8.20
N VAL A 262 -7.84 1.35 7.00
CA VAL A 262 -7.13 2.59 6.68
C VAL A 262 -7.54 3.78 7.56
N THR A 263 -8.78 3.78 8.08
CA THR A 263 -9.27 4.88 8.92
C THR A 263 -8.53 4.99 10.25
N HIS A 264 -7.90 3.91 10.73
CA HIS A 264 -7.03 3.95 11.91
C HIS A 264 -5.76 4.81 11.69
N MET A 265 -5.32 4.98 10.44
CA MET A 265 -4.16 5.82 10.11
C MET A 265 -4.46 7.33 10.21
N ARG A 266 -5.72 7.75 10.23
CA ARG A 266 -6.11 9.17 10.23
C ARG A 266 -5.60 9.98 11.42
N HIS A 267 -5.31 9.35 12.54
CA HIS A 267 -4.70 10.00 13.69
C HIS A 267 -3.17 10.12 13.61
N HIS A 268 -2.57 9.57 12.56
CA HIS A 268 -1.13 9.66 12.38
C HIS A 268 -0.72 11.07 11.96
N LYS A 269 0.26 11.65 12.68
CA LYS A 269 0.68 13.06 12.51
C LYS A 269 1.23 13.35 11.11
N ASN A 270 1.91 12.38 10.52
CA ASN A 270 2.58 12.48 9.22
C ASN A 270 1.91 11.57 8.18
N LEU A 271 0.58 11.58 8.11
CA LEU A 271 -0.17 10.88 7.08
C LEU A 271 -0.32 11.75 5.83
N ARG A 272 -0.07 11.15 4.66
CA ARG A 272 -0.48 11.66 3.35
C ARG A 272 -1.25 10.58 2.61
N ILE A 273 -2.44 10.91 2.15
CA ILE A 273 -3.26 10.09 1.26
C ILE A 273 -3.26 10.79 -0.10
N VAL A 274 -2.85 10.08 -1.15
CA VAL A 274 -2.64 10.67 -2.47
C VAL A 274 -3.62 10.07 -3.47
N THR A 275 -4.19 10.90 -4.32
CA THR A 275 -5.12 10.48 -5.37
C THR A 275 -5.22 11.53 -6.48
N ASP A 276 -6.00 11.22 -7.52
CA ASP A 276 -6.33 12.17 -8.59
C ASP A 276 -7.79 12.67 -8.49
N ARG A 277 -8.07 13.74 -9.22
CA ARG A 277 -9.41 14.35 -9.29
C ARG A 277 -10.48 13.37 -9.78
N ASN A 278 -10.13 12.46 -10.70
CA ASN A 278 -11.09 11.48 -11.22
C ASN A 278 -11.51 10.49 -10.13
N THR A 279 -10.58 10.04 -9.31
CA THR A 279 -10.85 9.16 -8.17
C THR A 279 -11.61 9.90 -7.06
N LEU A 280 -11.41 11.20 -6.88
CA LEU A 280 -12.13 11.98 -5.86
C LEU A 280 -13.55 12.40 -6.28
N LYS A 281 -13.97 12.13 -7.51
CA LYS A 281 -15.34 12.43 -7.97
C LYS A 281 -16.38 11.89 -7.01
N LYS A 282 -17.45 12.65 -6.84
CA LYS A 282 -18.62 12.22 -6.10
C LYS A 282 -19.30 11.05 -6.80
N PRO A 283 -19.65 9.96 -6.10
CA PRO A 283 -20.48 8.92 -6.67
C PRO A 283 -21.81 9.48 -7.20
N LYS A 284 -22.24 8.99 -8.36
CA LYS A 284 -23.47 9.46 -9.00
C LYS A 284 -24.70 9.23 -8.12
N PHE A 285 -24.72 8.09 -7.45
CA PHE A 285 -25.80 7.70 -6.55
C PHE A 285 -25.26 7.57 -5.13
N ASN A 286 -25.95 8.20 -4.18
CA ASN A 286 -25.64 8.10 -2.76
C ASN A 286 -26.75 7.29 -2.09
N ILE A 287 -26.59 5.97 -2.08
CA ILE A 287 -27.57 4.99 -1.59
C ILE A 287 -27.37 4.65 -0.11
#